data_0c202486580d7a218d2f797f39fc77ba
#
_entry.id   0c202486580d7a218d2f797f39fc77ba
#
_cell.length_a   1.000
_cell.length_b   1.000
_cell.length_c   1.000
_cell.angle_alpha   90.00
_cell.angle_beta   90.00
_cell.angle_gamma   90.00
#
_symmetry.space_group_name_H-M   'P 1'
#
loop_
_entity.id
_entity.type
_entity.pdbx_description
1 polymer ?
#
loop_
_entity_poly.entity_id
_entity_poly.type
_entity_poly.pdbx_seq_one_letter_code
_entity_poly.pdbx_strand_id
1 'polypeptide(L)'
;MSYVLDWQEFKEIQLGFLKSSIVDLEYPTDMAIAAALNKTAVKFDIHYIISGCNSFSESILPLTWGYHVKRDMKIYKHIVNRFSKVPIKKVPVSGLLNEFYVKFIKDIRTIYLLNYVEYDKDVAKKILISQLHWEEYGGKHHESKITAFWQSYAMPVKYNMDYRRATLSSQIAAGITTREDAIEQLKTLPYKPETVEADKEFVAKKYNITVEELNSYLNLPPKTYKDFPNEKGLVDFVSKMYVKFFPNKRL
;
A
#
# COMPACT_ATOMS: atom_id res chain seq x y z
N MET A 1 -1.25 15.45 16.43
CA MET A 1 -2.58 14.80 16.49
C MET A 1 -2.46 13.38 16.04
N SER A 2 -3.04 12.40 16.76
CA SER A 2 -3.00 10.98 16.36
C SER A 2 -4.41 10.51 15.99
N TYR A 3 -4.54 9.73 14.92
CA TYR A 3 -5.76 9.03 14.55
C TYR A 3 -5.58 7.54 14.85
N VAL A 4 -6.26 7.06 15.88
CA VAL A 4 -6.14 5.67 16.34
C VAL A 4 -7.30 4.86 15.76
N LEU A 5 -6.99 3.80 14.99
CA LEU A 5 -7.98 2.88 14.48
C LEU A 5 -8.48 1.93 15.57
N ASP A 6 -9.75 1.54 15.50
CA ASP A 6 -10.27 0.42 16.29
C ASP A 6 -9.58 -0.86 15.81
N TRP A 7 -8.69 -1.40 16.66
CA TRP A 7 -7.87 -2.55 16.30
C TRP A 7 -8.70 -3.80 16.03
N GLN A 8 -9.79 -4.01 16.74
CA GLN A 8 -10.60 -5.21 16.54
C GLN A 8 -11.24 -5.23 15.15
N GLU A 9 -11.83 -4.11 14.74
CA GLU A 9 -12.39 -3.98 13.40
C GLU A 9 -11.30 -4.04 12.32
N PHE A 10 -10.19 -3.31 12.51
CA PHE A 10 -9.12 -3.24 11.52
C PHE A 10 -8.43 -4.59 11.32
N LYS A 11 -8.20 -5.33 12.40
CA LYS A 11 -7.66 -6.69 12.36
C LYS A 11 -8.57 -7.62 11.55
N GLU A 12 -9.88 -7.58 11.76
CA GLU A 12 -10.84 -8.40 11.02
C GLU A 12 -10.87 -8.06 9.53
N ILE A 13 -10.72 -6.78 9.18
CA ILE A 13 -10.62 -6.36 7.78
C ILE A 13 -9.35 -6.95 7.15
N GLN A 14 -8.18 -6.74 7.77
CA GLN A 14 -6.91 -7.28 7.25
C GLN A 14 -6.94 -8.81 7.14
N LEU A 15 -7.50 -9.50 8.14
CA LEU A 15 -7.67 -10.94 8.12
C LEU A 15 -8.61 -11.37 6.99
N GLY A 16 -9.65 -10.60 6.71
CA GLY A 16 -10.55 -10.82 5.57
C GLY A 16 -9.79 -10.74 4.24
N PHE A 17 -8.93 -9.74 4.07
CA PHE A 17 -8.08 -9.61 2.89
C PHE A 17 -7.08 -10.76 2.76
N LEU A 18 -6.46 -11.20 3.85
CA LEU A 18 -5.58 -12.38 3.86
C LEU A 18 -6.33 -13.64 3.42
N LYS A 19 -7.51 -13.91 3.97
CA LYS A 19 -8.39 -15.06 3.63
C LYS A 19 -8.89 -14.99 2.19
N SER A 20 -9.08 -13.80 1.65
CA SER A 20 -9.51 -13.61 0.26
C SER A 20 -8.45 -14.01 -0.75
N SER A 21 -7.19 -14.10 -0.32
CA SER A 21 -6.03 -14.38 -1.19
C SER A 21 -5.78 -13.33 -2.27
N ILE A 22 -6.31 -12.11 -2.12
CA ILE A 22 -6.02 -11.00 -3.03
C ILE A 22 -4.55 -10.55 -2.88
N VAL A 23 -3.93 -10.18 -3.97
CA VAL A 23 -2.50 -9.79 -3.99
C VAL A 23 -2.16 -8.60 -3.09
N ASP A 24 -3.11 -7.68 -2.89
CA ASP A 24 -2.88 -6.46 -2.12
C ASP A 24 -3.42 -6.55 -0.69
N LEU A 25 -2.61 -7.09 0.23
CA LEU A 25 -2.97 -7.16 1.65
C LEU A 25 -3.02 -5.77 2.31
N GLU A 26 -2.23 -4.81 1.80
CA GLU A 26 -2.19 -3.44 2.33
C GLU A 26 -3.35 -2.56 1.84
N TYR A 27 -4.22 -3.10 0.99
CA TYR A 27 -5.39 -2.39 0.49
C TYR A 27 -6.22 -1.71 1.59
N PRO A 28 -6.62 -2.39 2.69
CA PRO A 28 -7.39 -1.75 3.76
C PRO A 28 -6.58 -0.73 4.55
N THR A 29 -5.27 -0.91 4.70
CA THR A 29 -4.38 0.03 5.38
C THR A 29 -4.35 1.36 4.64
N ASP A 30 -4.06 1.32 3.35
CA ASP A 30 -3.97 2.52 2.51
C ASP A 30 -5.32 3.23 2.39
N MET A 31 -6.42 2.47 2.29
CA MET A 31 -7.77 3.03 2.29
C MET A 31 -8.08 3.75 3.60
N ALA A 32 -7.74 3.17 4.76
CA ALA A 32 -7.96 3.78 6.06
C ALA A 32 -7.10 5.03 6.27
N ILE A 33 -5.83 5.00 5.84
CA ILE A 33 -4.92 6.16 5.90
C ILE A 33 -5.50 7.31 5.06
N ALA A 34 -5.84 7.05 3.80
CA ALA A 34 -6.43 8.07 2.92
C ALA A 34 -7.73 8.65 3.49
N ALA A 35 -8.60 7.80 4.02
CA ALA A 35 -9.86 8.23 4.63
C ALA A 35 -9.63 9.07 5.88
N ALA A 36 -8.70 8.70 6.75
CA ALA A 36 -8.36 9.45 7.96
C ALA A 36 -7.75 10.83 7.63
N LEU A 37 -6.82 10.87 6.66
CA LEU A 37 -6.22 12.12 6.18
C LEU A 37 -7.27 13.06 5.59
N ASN A 38 -8.10 12.56 4.67
CA ASN A 38 -9.15 13.32 4.02
C ASN A 38 -10.16 13.87 5.05
N LYS A 39 -10.62 13.02 5.97
CA LYS A 39 -11.54 13.41 7.05
C LYS A 39 -10.93 14.50 7.94
N THR A 40 -9.65 14.37 8.26
CA THR A 40 -8.93 15.34 9.08
C THR A 40 -8.76 16.66 8.33
N ALA A 41 -8.34 16.62 7.07
CA ALA A 41 -8.18 17.81 6.25
C ALA A 41 -9.51 18.59 6.10
N VAL A 42 -10.61 17.89 5.82
CA VAL A 42 -11.95 18.51 5.75
C VAL A 42 -12.36 19.11 7.10
N LYS A 43 -12.11 18.40 8.22
CA LYS A 43 -12.49 18.87 9.57
C LYS A 43 -11.78 20.16 9.97
N PHE A 44 -10.52 20.31 9.58
CA PHE A 44 -9.67 21.45 9.98
C PHE A 44 -9.46 22.47 8.86
N ASP A 45 -10.22 22.36 7.77
CA ASP A 45 -10.12 23.24 6.58
C ASP A 45 -8.69 23.33 6.02
N ILE A 46 -8.02 22.17 5.92
CA ILE A 46 -6.66 22.06 5.41
C ILE A 46 -6.74 21.76 3.90
N HIS A 47 -6.20 22.65 3.07
CA HIS A 47 -6.23 22.52 1.61
C HIS A 47 -5.05 21.74 1.02
N TYR A 48 -3.95 21.59 1.77
CA TYR A 48 -2.74 20.94 1.26
C TYR A 48 -2.28 19.82 2.17
N ILE A 49 -2.08 18.63 1.58
CA ILE A 49 -1.50 17.45 2.23
C ILE A 49 -0.12 17.24 1.62
N ILE A 50 0.96 17.31 2.43
CA ILE A 50 2.31 17.01 1.96
C ILE A 50 2.54 15.50 2.06
N SER A 51 2.96 14.88 0.95
CA SER A 51 3.28 13.46 0.86
C SER A 51 4.77 13.25 0.66
N GLY A 52 5.32 12.24 1.36
CA GLY A 52 6.68 11.75 1.16
C GLY A 52 6.83 10.78 -0.01
N CYS A 53 5.74 10.40 -0.69
CA CYS A 53 5.81 9.58 -1.90
C CYS A 53 6.58 10.34 -3.00
N ASN A 54 7.32 9.60 -3.82
CA ASN A 54 8.14 10.19 -4.88
C ASN A 54 8.23 9.27 -6.11
N SER A 55 8.48 9.87 -7.27
CA SER A 55 8.61 9.14 -8.53
C SER A 55 9.91 8.33 -8.64
N PHE A 56 10.94 8.66 -7.86
CA PHE A 56 12.23 7.99 -7.91
C PHE A 56 12.19 6.55 -7.40
N SER A 57 11.23 6.21 -6.54
CA SER A 57 11.09 4.86 -5.98
C SER A 57 9.71 4.22 -6.18
N GLU A 58 8.72 4.97 -6.70
CA GLU A 58 7.31 4.55 -6.72
C GLU A 58 6.61 4.76 -8.06
N SER A 59 7.34 5.15 -9.13
CA SER A 59 6.74 5.46 -10.43
C SER A 59 6.33 4.23 -11.24
N ILE A 60 6.95 3.07 -11.00
CA ILE A 60 6.73 1.86 -11.78
C ILE A 60 6.09 0.78 -10.92
N LEU A 61 4.91 0.32 -11.33
CA LEU A 61 4.25 -0.85 -10.79
C LEU A 61 3.70 -1.69 -11.95
N PRO A 62 4.15 -2.96 -12.12
CA PRO A 62 3.72 -3.78 -13.24
C PRO A 62 2.22 -4.04 -13.22
N LEU A 63 1.51 -3.75 -14.32
CA LEU A 63 0.06 -4.00 -14.44
C LEU A 63 -0.30 -5.48 -14.31
N THR A 64 0.64 -6.38 -14.68
CA THR A 64 0.48 -7.83 -14.57
C THR A 64 0.41 -8.34 -13.13
N TRP A 65 0.83 -7.53 -12.14
CA TRP A 65 0.75 -7.89 -10.73
C TRP A 65 -0.67 -7.88 -10.17
N GLY A 66 -1.64 -7.36 -10.92
CA GLY A 66 -3.04 -7.42 -10.54
C GLY A 66 -3.45 -6.46 -9.43
N TYR A 67 -2.64 -5.41 -9.20
CA TYR A 67 -3.05 -4.30 -8.35
C TYR A 67 -4.15 -3.47 -9.01
N HIS A 68 -4.96 -2.86 -8.18
CA HIS A 68 -6.04 -1.97 -8.59
C HIS A 68 -6.08 -0.74 -7.69
N VAL A 69 -6.92 0.24 -8.05
CA VAL A 69 -7.08 1.45 -7.22
C VAL A 69 -7.57 1.09 -5.83
N LYS A 70 -6.86 1.53 -4.80
CA LYS A 70 -7.15 1.27 -3.38
C LYS A 70 -8.33 2.10 -2.84
N ARG A 71 -9.35 2.34 -3.68
CA ARG A 71 -10.55 3.14 -3.40
C ARG A 71 -11.81 2.47 -3.96
N ASP A 72 -11.67 1.22 -4.39
CA ASP A 72 -12.76 0.42 -4.93
C ASP A 72 -13.59 -0.16 -3.80
N MET A 73 -14.75 0.46 -3.55
CA MET A 73 -15.64 0.06 -2.47
C MET A 73 -16.35 -1.27 -2.73
N LYS A 74 -16.43 -1.75 -3.99
CA LYS A 74 -17.04 -3.04 -4.27
C LYS A 74 -16.14 -4.18 -3.82
N ILE A 75 -14.84 -4.11 -4.14
CA ILE A 75 -13.84 -5.08 -3.64
C ILE A 75 -13.87 -5.09 -2.11
N TYR A 76 -13.72 -3.91 -1.49
CA TYR A 76 -13.68 -3.78 -0.04
C TYR A 76 -14.90 -4.39 0.62
N LYS A 77 -16.11 -3.98 0.22
CA LYS A 77 -17.36 -4.48 0.79
C LYS A 77 -17.55 -5.98 0.56
N HIS A 78 -17.19 -6.48 -0.62
CA HIS A 78 -17.31 -7.90 -0.92
C HIS A 78 -16.43 -8.74 0.02
N ILE A 79 -15.16 -8.36 0.20
CA ILE A 79 -14.23 -9.07 1.07
C ILE A 79 -14.66 -8.97 2.54
N VAL A 80 -14.96 -7.76 3.02
CA VAL A 80 -15.40 -7.55 4.39
C VAL A 80 -16.68 -8.33 4.71
N ASN A 81 -17.71 -8.23 3.89
CA ASN A 81 -18.98 -8.93 4.12
C ASN A 81 -18.83 -10.46 4.10
N ARG A 82 -17.88 -10.99 3.32
CA ARG A 82 -17.66 -12.42 3.20
C ARG A 82 -16.81 -13.01 4.33
N PHE A 83 -15.83 -12.28 4.81
CA PHE A 83 -14.77 -12.82 5.67
C PHE A 83 -14.72 -12.23 7.08
N SER A 84 -15.26 -11.02 7.31
CA SER A 84 -15.26 -10.41 8.64
C SER A 84 -16.28 -11.09 9.55
N LYS A 85 -15.87 -11.33 10.79
CA LYS A 85 -16.72 -11.92 11.83
C LYS A 85 -17.43 -10.86 12.68
N VAL A 86 -17.06 -9.60 12.53
CA VAL A 86 -17.61 -8.48 13.30
C VAL A 86 -18.12 -7.37 12.36
N PRO A 87 -19.13 -6.60 12.78
CA PRO A 87 -19.56 -5.42 12.03
C PRO A 87 -18.45 -4.37 11.97
N ILE A 88 -18.18 -3.83 10.79
CA ILE A 88 -17.19 -2.76 10.60
C ILE A 88 -17.92 -1.41 10.56
N LYS A 89 -17.69 -0.57 11.57
CA LYS A 89 -18.40 0.72 11.74
C LYS A 89 -17.46 1.91 12.00
N LYS A 90 -16.33 1.67 12.66
CA LYS A 90 -15.43 2.72 13.17
C LYS A 90 -14.23 2.96 12.26
N VAL A 91 -13.77 1.93 11.53
CA VAL A 91 -12.64 2.07 10.62
C VAL A 91 -13.06 2.96 9.45
N PRO A 92 -12.37 4.10 9.22
CA PRO A 92 -12.71 5.00 8.14
C PRO A 92 -12.38 4.35 6.80
N VAL A 93 -13.25 4.57 5.82
CA VAL A 93 -13.06 4.11 4.44
C VAL A 93 -13.33 5.26 3.48
N SER A 94 -12.61 5.28 2.36
CA SER A 94 -12.76 6.29 1.32
C SER A 94 -12.89 5.63 -0.04
N GLY A 95 -14.01 5.83 -0.69
CA GLY A 95 -14.26 5.37 -2.06
C GLY A 95 -14.11 6.51 -3.08
N LEU A 96 -14.34 6.20 -4.35
CA LEU A 96 -14.18 7.14 -5.48
C LEU A 96 -15.02 8.44 -5.33
N LEU A 97 -16.25 8.33 -4.81
CA LEU A 97 -17.10 9.50 -4.61
C LEU A 97 -16.56 10.45 -3.54
N ASN A 98 -15.99 9.89 -2.47
CA ASN A 98 -15.36 10.70 -1.43
C ASN A 98 -14.08 11.38 -1.93
N GLU A 99 -13.29 10.70 -2.73
CA GLU A 99 -12.11 11.30 -3.37
C GLU A 99 -12.50 12.44 -4.31
N PHE A 100 -13.54 12.25 -5.09
CA PHE A 100 -14.08 13.32 -5.94
C PHE A 100 -14.52 14.53 -5.10
N TYR A 101 -15.28 14.31 -4.02
CA TYR A 101 -15.71 15.37 -3.11
C TYR A 101 -14.52 16.13 -2.51
N VAL A 102 -13.54 15.40 -1.99
CA VAL A 102 -12.34 15.99 -1.36
C VAL A 102 -11.54 16.81 -2.37
N LYS A 103 -11.31 16.26 -3.56
CA LYS A 103 -10.46 16.88 -4.59
C LYS A 103 -11.14 18.06 -5.29
N PHE A 104 -12.43 17.95 -5.63
CA PHE A 104 -13.10 18.92 -6.50
C PHE A 104 -14.05 19.87 -5.76
N ILE A 105 -14.63 19.45 -4.64
CA ILE A 105 -15.55 20.29 -3.86
C ILE A 105 -14.81 20.98 -2.71
N LYS A 106 -13.93 20.26 -2.02
CA LYS A 106 -13.14 20.80 -0.90
C LYS A 106 -11.79 21.40 -1.33
N ASP A 107 -11.41 21.23 -2.60
CA ASP A 107 -10.13 21.68 -3.18
C ASP A 107 -8.92 21.27 -2.34
N ILE A 108 -8.95 20.05 -1.79
CA ILE A 108 -7.83 19.49 -1.03
C ILE A 108 -6.87 18.82 -2.00
N ARG A 109 -5.60 19.21 -1.98
CA ARG A 109 -4.57 18.76 -2.92
C ARG A 109 -3.43 18.08 -2.17
N THR A 110 -2.97 16.95 -2.71
CA THR A 110 -1.75 16.30 -2.23
C THR A 110 -0.56 16.80 -3.03
N ILE A 111 0.47 17.26 -2.32
CA ILE A 111 1.73 17.74 -2.89
C ILE A 111 2.81 16.70 -2.63
N TYR A 112 3.38 16.16 -3.69
CA TYR A 112 4.51 15.22 -3.65
C TYR A 112 5.82 16.01 -3.65
N LEU A 113 6.16 16.58 -2.48
CA LEU A 113 7.24 17.57 -2.35
C LEU A 113 8.58 17.05 -2.87
N LEU A 114 8.91 15.80 -2.64
CA LEU A 114 10.18 15.19 -3.07
C LEU A 114 10.34 15.09 -4.59
N ASN A 115 9.27 15.30 -5.38
CA ASN A 115 9.38 15.37 -6.84
C ASN A 115 9.84 16.74 -7.35
N TYR A 116 9.92 17.76 -6.48
CA TYR A 116 10.28 19.14 -6.82
C TYR A 116 11.63 19.57 -6.26
N VAL A 117 12.27 18.69 -5.47
CA VAL A 117 13.59 18.96 -4.88
C VAL A 117 14.56 17.86 -5.29
N GLU A 118 15.83 18.18 -5.33
CA GLU A 118 16.86 17.17 -5.48
C GLU A 118 16.86 16.28 -4.24
N TYR A 119 16.60 15.00 -4.43
CA TYR A 119 16.39 14.05 -3.33
C TYR A 119 17.36 12.89 -3.45
N ASP A 120 18.27 12.81 -2.48
CA ASP A 120 19.15 11.67 -2.25
C ASP A 120 18.73 10.97 -0.94
N LYS A 121 18.38 9.68 -1.06
CA LYS A 121 17.89 8.90 0.08
C LYS A 121 18.95 8.71 1.15
N ASP A 122 20.22 8.52 0.78
CA ASP A 122 21.29 8.26 1.74
C ASP A 122 21.71 9.53 2.48
N VAL A 123 21.70 10.67 1.79
CA VAL A 123 21.86 11.98 2.43
C VAL A 123 20.70 12.26 3.38
N ALA A 124 19.46 12.01 2.96
CA ALA A 124 18.27 12.20 3.80
C ALA A 124 18.34 11.32 5.07
N LYS A 125 18.73 10.05 4.95
CA LYS A 125 18.92 9.15 6.10
C LYS A 125 19.95 9.70 7.09
N LYS A 126 21.11 10.15 6.62
CA LYS A 126 22.15 10.74 7.49
C LYS A 126 21.61 11.95 8.27
N ILE A 127 20.85 12.82 7.61
CA ILE A 127 20.23 13.98 8.26
C ILE A 127 19.21 13.53 9.31
N LEU A 128 18.33 12.60 8.97
CA LEU A 128 17.32 12.09 9.89
C LEU A 128 17.92 11.43 11.13
N ILE A 129 18.96 10.62 10.95
CA ILE A 129 19.69 9.98 12.08
C ILE A 129 20.34 11.03 12.96
N SER A 130 21.06 11.98 12.38
CA SER A 130 21.84 12.97 13.13
C SER A 130 20.99 14.04 13.82
N GLN A 131 19.89 14.47 13.20
CA GLN A 131 19.09 15.59 13.69
C GLN A 131 17.81 15.18 14.41
N LEU A 132 17.22 14.03 14.03
CA LEU A 132 15.94 13.58 14.57
C LEU A 132 16.03 12.25 15.31
N HIS A 133 17.25 11.71 15.50
CA HIS A 133 17.46 10.41 16.16
C HIS A 133 16.63 9.27 15.53
N TRP A 134 16.41 9.35 14.22
CA TRP A 134 15.68 8.33 13.48
C TRP A 134 16.52 7.05 13.41
N GLU A 135 15.89 5.90 13.64
CA GLU A 135 16.52 4.59 13.55
C GLU A 135 16.13 3.89 12.24
N GLU A 136 17.11 3.26 11.59
CA GLU A 136 16.87 2.51 10.37
C GLU A 136 16.22 1.15 10.67
N TYR A 137 15.11 0.88 9.99
CA TYR A 137 14.34 -0.37 10.13
C TYR A 137 14.57 -1.36 8.96
N GLY A 138 15.63 -1.18 8.17
CA GLY A 138 16.17 -2.15 7.22
C GLY A 138 15.64 -2.05 5.80
N GLY A 139 14.35 -1.82 5.55
CA GLY A 139 13.79 -1.83 4.20
C GLY A 139 12.64 -0.84 4.02
N LYS A 140 12.19 -0.68 2.78
CA LYS A 140 11.02 0.16 2.49
C LYS A 140 9.78 -0.48 3.12
N HIS A 141 9.04 0.30 3.93
CA HIS A 141 7.85 -0.13 4.68
C HIS A 141 8.10 -1.19 5.76
N HIS A 142 9.37 -1.43 6.14
CA HIS A 142 9.72 -2.40 7.19
C HIS A 142 9.51 -1.86 8.62
N GLU A 143 9.07 -0.61 8.80
CA GLU A 143 8.55 -0.09 10.06
C GLU A 143 7.34 -0.88 10.57
N SER A 144 6.57 -1.49 9.65
CA SER A 144 5.54 -2.46 9.94
C SER A 144 6.04 -3.88 9.69
N LYS A 145 6.18 -4.69 10.74
CA LYS A 145 6.58 -6.10 10.61
C LYS A 145 5.61 -6.91 9.73
N ILE A 146 4.32 -6.59 9.74
CA ILE A 146 3.31 -7.24 8.89
C ILE A 146 3.57 -6.91 7.43
N THR A 147 3.81 -5.64 7.12
CA THR A 147 4.12 -5.18 5.75
C THR A 147 5.44 -5.78 5.27
N ALA A 148 6.48 -5.79 6.14
CA ALA A 148 7.76 -6.42 5.84
C ALA A 148 7.60 -7.91 5.51
N PHE A 149 6.87 -8.67 6.33
CA PHE A 149 6.58 -10.08 6.09
C PHE A 149 5.83 -10.28 4.77
N TRP A 150 4.80 -9.46 4.51
CA TRP A 150 4.02 -9.57 3.28
C TRP A 150 4.85 -9.29 2.05
N GLN A 151 5.56 -8.15 2.01
CA GLN A 151 6.32 -7.72 0.83
C GLN A 151 7.58 -8.55 0.59
N SER A 152 8.28 -8.92 1.66
CA SER A 152 9.57 -9.61 1.53
C SER A 152 9.44 -11.12 1.44
N TYR A 153 8.44 -11.73 2.07
CA TYR A 153 8.27 -13.19 2.09
C TYR A 153 7.03 -13.65 1.33
N ALA A 154 5.84 -13.22 1.76
CA ALA A 154 4.61 -13.80 1.23
C ALA A 154 4.36 -13.47 -0.25
N MET A 155 4.65 -12.25 -0.69
CA MET A 155 4.50 -11.86 -2.11
C MET A 155 5.45 -12.63 -3.03
N PRO A 156 6.76 -12.74 -2.75
CA PRO A 156 7.66 -13.56 -3.56
C PRO A 156 7.27 -15.04 -3.61
N VAL A 157 6.91 -15.62 -2.47
CA VAL A 157 6.62 -17.06 -2.37
C VAL A 157 5.27 -17.42 -2.98
N LYS A 158 4.22 -16.64 -2.66
CA LYS A 158 2.84 -16.93 -3.08
C LYS A 158 2.52 -16.43 -4.49
N TYR A 159 2.97 -15.22 -4.82
CA TYR A 159 2.58 -14.54 -6.08
C TYR A 159 3.72 -14.46 -7.10
N ASN A 160 4.93 -14.95 -6.76
CA ASN A 160 6.15 -14.77 -7.56
C ASN A 160 6.44 -13.29 -7.87
N MET A 161 6.19 -12.42 -6.89
CA MET A 161 6.30 -10.96 -7.01
C MET A 161 7.32 -10.43 -6.00
N ASP A 162 8.53 -10.14 -6.45
CA ASP A 162 9.53 -9.44 -5.65
C ASP A 162 9.33 -7.93 -5.81
N TYR A 163 8.85 -7.27 -4.74
CA TYR A 163 8.53 -5.84 -4.75
C TYR A 163 9.75 -4.94 -5.02
N ARG A 164 10.97 -5.43 -4.75
CA ARG A 164 12.21 -4.74 -5.09
C ARG A 164 12.31 -4.44 -6.59
N ARG A 165 11.75 -5.29 -7.46
CA ARG A 165 11.74 -5.08 -8.93
C ARG A 165 11.03 -3.78 -9.31
N ALA A 166 9.90 -3.46 -8.69
CA ALA A 166 9.18 -2.22 -8.95
C ALA A 166 10.01 -0.99 -8.51
N THR A 167 10.55 -1.05 -7.29
CA THR A 167 11.39 0.04 -6.76
C THR A 167 12.67 0.24 -7.59
N LEU A 168 13.40 -0.83 -7.89
CA LEU A 168 14.63 -0.75 -8.69
C LEU A 168 14.35 -0.27 -10.11
N SER A 169 13.23 -0.70 -10.73
CA SER A 169 12.84 -0.19 -12.05
C SER A 169 12.56 1.32 -12.03
N SER A 170 11.95 1.83 -10.96
CA SER A 170 11.75 3.28 -10.77
C SER A 170 13.08 4.01 -10.61
N GLN A 171 14.02 3.45 -9.86
CA GLN A 171 15.36 4.00 -9.64
C GLN A 171 16.19 3.98 -10.94
N ILE A 172 16.11 2.94 -11.74
CA ILE A 172 16.76 2.89 -13.07
C ILE A 172 16.19 3.99 -13.97
N ALA A 173 14.86 4.12 -14.03
CA ALA A 173 14.21 5.16 -14.82
C ALA A 173 14.57 6.58 -14.37
N ALA A 174 14.91 6.76 -13.10
CA ALA A 174 15.36 8.02 -12.51
C ALA A 174 16.88 8.24 -12.58
N GLY A 175 17.65 7.29 -13.10
CA GLY A 175 19.13 7.39 -13.19
C GLY A 175 19.86 7.21 -11.85
N ILE A 176 19.19 6.71 -10.81
CA ILE A 176 19.76 6.53 -9.46
C ILE A 176 20.63 5.26 -9.38
N THR A 177 20.25 4.22 -10.11
CA THR A 177 20.99 2.95 -10.15
C THR A 177 21.07 2.42 -11.58
N THR A 178 22.06 1.56 -11.84
CA THR A 178 22.16 0.89 -13.14
C THR A 178 21.30 -0.37 -13.18
N ARG A 179 21.05 -0.88 -14.38
CA ARG A 179 20.34 -2.15 -14.53
C ARG A 179 21.16 -3.32 -13.98
N GLU A 180 22.46 -3.25 -14.16
CA GLU A 180 23.44 -4.27 -13.70
C GLU A 180 23.42 -4.36 -12.18
N ASP A 181 23.52 -3.23 -11.48
CA ASP A 181 23.46 -3.16 -10.02
C ASP A 181 22.10 -3.63 -9.48
N ALA A 182 21.02 -3.29 -10.16
CA ALA A 182 19.69 -3.73 -9.79
C ALA A 182 19.54 -5.25 -9.93
N ILE A 183 20.07 -5.84 -11.00
CA ILE A 183 20.09 -7.31 -11.19
C ILE A 183 20.93 -7.98 -10.11
N GLU A 184 22.08 -7.42 -9.75
CA GLU A 184 22.92 -7.96 -8.68
C GLU A 184 22.19 -8.00 -7.35
N GLN A 185 21.49 -6.91 -6.98
CA GLN A 185 20.67 -6.86 -5.77
C GLN A 185 19.55 -7.90 -5.75
N LEU A 186 19.00 -8.26 -6.91
CA LEU A 186 17.92 -9.25 -7.01
C LEU A 186 18.40 -10.71 -6.93
N LYS A 187 19.71 -10.98 -6.96
CA LYS A 187 20.24 -12.34 -6.79
C LYS A 187 20.08 -12.86 -5.36
N THR A 188 19.98 -11.98 -4.37
CA THR A 188 19.72 -12.36 -2.98
C THR A 188 18.22 -12.50 -2.73
N LEU A 189 17.84 -13.34 -1.77
CA LEU A 189 16.45 -13.43 -1.32
C LEU A 189 16.02 -12.10 -0.69
N PRO A 190 14.74 -11.68 -0.89
CA PRO A 190 14.21 -10.47 -0.26
C PRO A 190 13.90 -10.64 1.24
N TYR A 191 14.11 -11.82 1.79
CA TYR A 191 13.89 -12.19 3.19
C TYR A 191 15.04 -13.06 3.71
N LYS A 192 15.16 -13.16 5.03
CA LYS A 192 16.10 -14.04 5.70
C LYS A 192 15.40 -15.36 6.05
N PRO A 193 15.80 -16.50 5.46
CA PRO A 193 15.14 -17.80 5.73
C PRO A 193 15.06 -18.15 7.22
N GLU A 194 16.09 -17.80 7.98
CA GLU A 194 16.17 -18.06 9.43
C GLU A 194 15.15 -17.29 10.28
N THR A 195 14.57 -16.18 9.77
CA THR A 195 13.59 -15.37 10.51
C THR A 195 12.15 -15.70 10.14
N VAL A 196 11.91 -16.44 9.06
CA VAL A 196 10.57 -16.65 8.49
C VAL A 196 9.58 -17.24 9.49
N GLU A 197 9.98 -18.26 10.24
CA GLU A 197 9.07 -18.90 11.20
C GLU A 197 8.73 -17.96 12.37
N ALA A 198 9.70 -17.22 12.89
CA ALA A 198 9.47 -16.19 13.92
C ALA A 198 8.56 -15.06 13.40
N ASP A 199 8.71 -14.68 12.13
CA ASP A 199 7.84 -13.67 11.50
C ASP A 199 6.41 -14.21 11.30
N LYS A 200 6.23 -15.49 10.94
CA LYS A 200 4.92 -16.15 10.86
C LYS A 200 4.24 -16.22 12.25
N GLU A 201 4.98 -16.58 13.28
CA GLU A 201 4.46 -16.58 14.66
C GLU A 201 4.00 -15.19 15.08
N PHE A 202 4.79 -14.15 14.78
CA PHE A 202 4.44 -12.77 15.06
C PHE A 202 3.14 -12.36 14.34
N VAL A 203 3.02 -12.65 13.04
CA VAL A 203 1.85 -12.32 12.23
C VAL A 203 0.62 -13.09 12.72
N ALA A 204 0.76 -14.39 12.96
CA ALA A 204 -0.32 -15.23 13.48
C ALA A 204 -0.84 -14.72 14.82
N LYS A 205 0.06 -14.43 15.77
CA LYS A 205 -0.28 -13.82 17.06
C LYS A 205 -0.99 -12.47 16.91
N LYS A 206 -0.53 -11.63 15.99
CA LYS A 206 -1.12 -10.30 15.74
C LYS A 206 -2.57 -10.41 15.23
N TYR A 207 -2.84 -11.37 14.37
CA TYR A 207 -4.19 -11.64 13.85
C TYR A 207 -5.03 -12.57 14.74
N ASN A 208 -4.49 -13.11 15.83
CA ASN A 208 -5.14 -14.07 16.72
C ASN A 208 -5.61 -15.33 15.97
N ILE A 209 -4.69 -15.88 15.18
CA ILE A 209 -4.81 -17.14 14.44
C ILE A 209 -3.62 -18.04 14.76
N THR A 210 -3.66 -19.31 14.37
CA THR A 210 -2.51 -20.21 14.48
C THR A 210 -1.57 -20.04 13.27
N VAL A 211 -0.33 -20.56 13.39
CA VAL A 211 0.62 -20.59 12.27
C VAL A 211 0.13 -21.50 11.16
N GLU A 212 -0.55 -22.59 11.52
CA GLU A 212 -1.17 -23.53 10.57
C GLU A 212 -2.28 -22.83 9.76
N GLU A 213 -3.13 -22.04 10.43
CA GLU A 213 -4.14 -21.21 9.74
C GLU A 213 -3.50 -20.21 8.81
N LEU A 214 -2.44 -19.50 9.27
CA LEU A 214 -1.69 -18.57 8.41
C LEU A 214 -1.14 -19.28 7.19
N ASN A 215 -0.47 -20.42 7.37
CA ASN A 215 0.06 -21.22 6.26
C ASN A 215 -1.05 -21.70 5.32
N SER A 216 -2.23 -22.07 5.83
CA SER A 216 -3.37 -22.44 5.00
C SER A 216 -3.81 -21.29 4.08
N TYR A 217 -3.84 -20.04 4.59
CA TYR A 217 -4.17 -18.85 3.78
C TYR A 217 -3.07 -18.49 2.79
N LEU A 218 -1.80 -18.65 3.16
CA LEU A 218 -0.68 -18.45 2.24
C LEU A 218 -0.69 -19.46 1.08
N ASN A 219 -1.17 -20.67 1.30
CA ASN A 219 -1.27 -21.74 0.29
C ASN A 219 -2.53 -21.64 -0.59
N LEU A 220 -3.47 -20.73 -0.33
CA LEU A 220 -4.61 -20.51 -1.21
C LEU A 220 -4.15 -20.03 -2.61
N PRO A 221 -4.86 -20.40 -3.68
CA PRO A 221 -4.56 -19.88 -5.02
C PRO A 221 -4.52 -18.35 -5.05
N PRO A 222 -3.52 -17.75 -5.70
CA PRO A 222 -3.42 -16.29 -5.85
C PRO A 222 -4.64 -15.71 -6.55
N LYS A 223 -5.12 -14.55 -6.07
CA LYS A 223 -6.21 -13.79 -6.68
C LYS A 223 -5.82 -12.34 -6.91
N THR A 224 -6.41 -11.75 -7.93
CA THR A 224 -6.26 -10.34 -8.29
C THR A 224 -7.60 -9.63 -8.17
N TYR A 225 -7.64 -8.33 -8.40
CA TYR A 225 -8.91 -7.57 -8.41
C TYR A 225 -9.94 -8.16 -9.39
N LYS A 226 -9.51 -8.87 -10.45
CA LYS A 226 -10.39 -9.46 -11.48
C LYS A 226 -11.27 -10.60 -10.94
N ASP A 227 -10.84 -11.21 -9.85
CA ASP A 227 -11.55 -12.32 -9.19
C ASP A 227 -12.66 -11.84 -8.25
N PHE A 228 -12.86 -10.52 -8.17
CA PHE A 228 -13.83 -9.89 -7.27
C PHE A 228 -14.73 -8.91 -8.03
N PRO A 229 -15.98 -8.67 -7.56
CA PRO A 229 -16.77 -7.53 -8.00
C PRO A 229 -15.96 -6.24 -7.77
N ASN A 230 -15.81 -5.42 -8.83
CA ASN A 230 -14.95 -4.24 -8.78
C ASN A 230 -15.54 -3.05 -9.52
N GLU A 231 -14.95 -1.88 -9.34
CA GLU A 231 -15.35 -0.62 -9.96
C GLU A 231 -14.45 -0.22 -11.14
N LYS A 232 -13.61 -1.16 -11.66
CA LYS A 232 -12.63 -0.85 -12.70
C LYS A 232 -13.26 -0.20 -13.94
N GLY A 233 -14.38 -0.69 -14.39
CA GLY A 233 -15.08 -0.09 -15.55
C GLY A 233 -15.45 1.38 -15.30
N LEU A 234 -15.91 1.72 -14.09
CA LEU A 234 -16.21 3.10 -13.70
C LEU A 234 -14.93 3.95 -13.64
N VAL A 235 -13.87 3.41 -13.01
CA VAL A 235 -12.55 4.09 -12.92
C VAL A 235 -12.01 4.39 -14.31
N ASP A 236 -12.00 3.41 -15.21
CA ASP A 236 -11.51 3.56 -16.58
C ASP A 236 -12.34 4.60 -17.36
N PHE A 237 -13.65 4.57 -17.20
CA PHE A 237 -14.55 5.54 -17.84
C PHE A 237 -14.27 6.97 -17.33
N VAL A 238 -14.22 7.18 -16.01
CA VAL A 238 -13.94 8.49 -15.42
C VAL A 238 -12.55 8.99 -15.83
N SER A 239 -11.55 8.12 -15.83
CA SER A 239 -10.19 8.47 -16.25
C SER A 239 -10.13 8.90 -17.71
N LYS A 240 -10.80 8.18 -18.61
CA LYS A 240 -10.90 8.56 -20.03
C LYS A 240 -11.60 9.92 -20.22
N MET A 241 -12.69 10.14 -19.50
CA MET A 241 -13.40 11.43 -19.54
C MET A 241 -12.52 12.56 -19.01
N TYR A 242 -11.83 12.33 -17.90
CA TYR A 242 -10.93 13.33 -17.32
C TYR A 242 -9.81 13.74 -18.30
N VAL A 243 -9.13 12.78 -18.90
CA VAL A 243 -8.06 13.06 -19.89
C VAL A 243 -8.62 13.80 -21.11
N LYS A 244 -9.84 13.46 -21.54
CA LYS A 244 -10.51 14.14 -22.68
C LYS A 244 -10.81 15.61 -22.39
N PHE A 245 -11.31 15.92 -21.19
CA PHE A 245 -11.72 17.29 -20.83
C PHE A 245 -10.58 18.13 -20.23
N PHE A 246 -9.54 17.51 -19.69
CA PHE A 246 -8.41 18.17 -19.04
C PHE A 246 -7.06 17.63 -19.56
N PRO A 247 -6.77 17.74 -20.86
CA PRO A 247 -5.60 17.10 -21.48
C PRO A 247 -4.26 17.55 -20.88
N ASN A 248 -4.20 18.75 -20.32
CA ASN A 248 -2.99 19.34 -19.72
C ASN A 248 -2.91 19.14 -18.19
N LYS A 249 -3.88 18.46 -17.56
CA LYS A 249 -3.85 18.17 -16.12
C LYS A 249 -3.65 16.67 -15.94
N ARG A 250 -2.53 16.28 -15.30
CA ARG A 250 -2.33 14.89 -14.85
C ARG A 250 -3.21 14.62 -13.64
N LEU A 251 -3.85 13.45 -13.62
CA LEU A 251 -4.61 12.94 -12.46
C LEU A 251 -3.70 12.71 -11.26
#